data_f60ca44d420924b767ad7d30148aab6d
#
_entry.id   f60ca44d420924b767ad7d30148aab6d
#
_cell.length_a   1.000
_cell.length_b   1.000
_cell.length_c   1.000
_cell.angle_alpha   90.00
_cell.angle_beta   90.00
_cell.angle_gamma   90.00
#
_symmetry.space_group_name_H-M   'P 1'
#
loop_
_entity.id
_entity.type
_entity.pdbx_description
1 polymer ?
#
loop_
_entity_poly.entity_id
_entity_poly.type
_entity_poly.pdbx_seq_one_letter_code
_entity_poly.pdbx_strand_id
1 'polypeptide(L)'
;NNIGKDRYHKQGFEYRLYLPLYNGVKWLEIGIPEDAKLEFIPVSPEKPIVLYGTSIAQGACASRPAMAWGTILQRSLDYPLINLGFSGNGKLAKEVLQFIGEMDARLYILDCMPNLPNQKEEDVTALAIAAVKQLREKHSAPILLIEHGGYSNMYMDSIKYNEITQVNRASRKAYEQIQSEGIKDVYYLSREDLNIPSGGWVDYVHPSDFGMQQQAAAVERKVREILHIPLGSLTTTIPVTQRREPHMYEWLSRHRAFLEQVRNHPPKAVILGNSITHYWGGEPEHRNKNGREAWEKVMRPAGFQNLGCGWDRIENV
;
A
#
# COMPACT_ATOMS: atom_id res chain seq x y z
N ASN A 1 6.67 -4.39 -23.43
CA ASN A 1 7.56 -5.20 -22.61
C ASN A 1 7.41 -6.64 -23.08
N ASN A 2 8.47 -7.22 -23.64
CA ASN A 2 8.49 -8.65 -23.94
C ASN A 2 8.48 -9.42 -22.62
N ILE A 3 7.34 -9.98 -22.29
CA ILE A 3 7.23 -10.94 -21.20
C ILE A 3 7.78 -12.24 -21.74
N GLY A 4 8.88 -12.72 -21.16
CA GLY A 4 9.53 -13.95 -21.60
C GLY A 4 8.56 -15.14 -21.52
N LYS A 5 8.59 -15.99 -22.54
CA LYS A 5 7.89 -17.27 -22.55
C LYS A 5 8.67 -18.25 -21.68
N ASP A 6 8.45 -18.24 -20.38
CA ASP A 6 9.00 -19.25 -19.49
C ASP A 6 7.89 -20.10 -18.84
N ARG A 7 8.26 -21.26 -18.29
CA ARG A 7 7.32 -22.20 -17.70
C ARG A 7 6.68 -21.74 -16.38
N TYR A 8 7.21 -20.69 -15.77
CA TYR A 8 6.70 -20.13 -14.52
C TYR A 8 5.48 -19.25 -14.74
N HIS A 9 5.28 -18.79 -15.98
CA HIS A 9 4.13 -17.97 -16.36
C HIS A 9 2.86 -18.80 -16.68
N LYS A 10 2.88 -20.12 -16.48
CA LYS A 10 1.72 -21.01 -16.73
C LYS A 10 0.50 -20.69 -15.86
N GLN A 11 0.70 -20.01 -14.74
CA GLN A 11 -0.40 -19.60 -13.86
C GLN A 11 -1.05 -18.27 -14.24
N GLY A 12 -0.50 -17.60 -15.28
CA GLY A 12 -0.94 -16.26 -15.69
C GLY A 12 -0.31 -15.16 -14.85
N PHE A 13 -0.67 -13.95 -15.18
CA PHE A 13 -0.23 -12.72 -14.52
C PHE A 13 -1.43 -11.86 -14.19
N GLU A 14 -1.39 -11.16 -13.07
CA GLU A 14 -2.26 -10.04 -12.82
C GLU A 14 -1.63 -8.78 -13.45
N TYR A 15 -2.41 -8.11 -14.30
CA TYR A 15 -2.03 -6.81 -14.89
C TYR A 15 -2.92 -5.73 -14.30
N ARG A 16 -2.32 -4.72 -13.70
CA ARG A 16 -3.02 -3.51 -13.23
C ARG A 16 -2.76 -2.37 -14.20
N LEU A 17 -3.81 -1.92 -14.86
CA LEU A 17 -3.76 -0.73 -15.71
C LEU A 17 -4.15 0.50 -14.89
N TYR A 18 -3.23 1.44 -14.76
CA TYR A 18 -3.48 2.73 -14.12
C TYR A 18 -3.87 3.76 -15.18
N LEU A 19 -5.08 4.25 -15.10
CA LEU A 19 -5.60 5.26 -16.03
C LEU A 19 -4.99 6.64 -15.75
N PRO A 20 -5.00 7.58 -16.72
CA PRO A 20 -4.50 8.93 -16.52
C PRO A 20 -5.15 9.62 -15.32
N LEU A 21 -4.37 10.42 -14.56
CA LEU A 21 -4.85 11.08 -13.34
C LEU A 21 -5.72 12.30 -13.59
N TYR A 22 -5.52 12.97 -14.75
CA TYR A 22 -6.20 14.21 -15.10
C TYR A 22 -7.05 14.11 -16.37
N ASN A 23 -6.68 13.24 -17.29
CA ASN A 23 -7.38 13.12 -18.57
C ASN A 23 -8.43 12.01 -18.51
N GLY A 24 -9.62 12.29 -19.05
CA GLY A 24 -10.65 11.26 -19.24
C GLY A 24 -10.23 10.24 -20.30
N VAL A 25 -10.56 8.98 -20.08
CA VAL A 25 -10.37 7.90 -21.05
C VAL A 25 -11.67 7.70 -21.80
N LYS A 26 -11.66 7.99 -23.11
CA LYS A 26 -12.82 7.82 -23.98
C LYS A 26 -12.86 6.45 -24.65
N TRP A 27 -11.72 5.82 -24.74
CA TRP A 27 -11.57 4.58 -25.47
C TRP A 27 -10.36 3.79 -24.95
N LEU A 28 -10.48 2.49 -24.85
CA LEU A 28 -9.46 1.57 -24.39
C LEU A 28 -9.58 0.25 -25.14
N GLU A 29 -8.49 -0.24 -25.70
CA GLU A 29 -8.37 -1.59 -26.23
C GLU A 29 -7.21 -2.34 -25.59
N ILE A 30 -7.37 -3.63 -25.37
CA ILE A 30 -6.36 -4.52 -24.85
C ILE A 30 -6.09 -5.59 -25.91
N GLY A 31 -4.88 -5.56 -26.47
CA GLY A 31 -4.41 -6.59 -27.40
C GLY A 31 -3.78 -7.75 -26.64
N ILE A 32 -4.20 -8.97 -26.95
CA ILE A 32 -3.61 -10.20 -26.43
C ILE A 32 -3.19 -11.12 -27.59
N PRO A 33 -2.26 -12.06 -27.39
CA PRO A 33 -1.99 -13.12 -28.36
C PRO A 33 -3.24 -13.92 -28.68
N GLU A 34 -3.35 -14.41 -29.91
CA GLU A 34 -4.54 -15.11 -30.41
C GLU A 34 -4.90 -16.35 -29.60
N ASP A 35 -3.90 -17.03 -29.04
CA ASP A 35 -4.02 -18.22 -28.19
C ASP A 35 -4.11 -17.93 -26.69
N ALA A 36 -4.06 -16.65 -26.29
CA ALA A 36 -4.12 -16.23 -24.89
C ALA A 36 -5.58 -16.03 -24.42
N LYS A 37 -5.78 -16.19 -23.11
CA LYS A 37 -7.03 -15.85 -22.45
C LYS A 37 -6.82 -14.64 -21.56
N LEU A 38 -7.76 -13.71 -21.59
CA LEU A 38 -7.84 -12.58 -20.66
C LEU A 38 -9.10 -12.77 -19.80
N GLU A 39 -8.91 -12.74 -18.50
CA GLU A 39 -10.01 -12.79 -17.53
C GLU A 39 -9.93 -11.54 -16.65
N PHE A 40 -11.06 -10.89 -16.41
CA PHE A 40 -11.13 -9.77 -15.48
C PHE A 40 -11.20 -10.30 -14.04
N ILE A 41 -10.30 -9.79 -13.20
CA ILE A 41 -10.30 -10.12 -11.77
C ILE A 41 -11.51 -9.44 -11.13
N PRO A 42 -12.34 -10.16 -10.35
CA PRO A 42 -13.45 -9.55 -9.64
C PRO A 42 -12.99 -8.40 -8.72
N VAL A 43 -13.85 -7.40 -8.56
CA VAL A 43 -13.60 -6.33 -7.60
C VAL A 43 -13.44 -6.93 -6.21
N SER A 44 -12.43 -6.48 -5.47
CA SER A 44 -12.21 -6.92 -4.09
C SER A 44 -13.47 -6.66 -3.24
N PRO A 45 -13.93 -7.65 -2.45
CA PRO A 45 -15.05 -7.47 -1.52
C PRO A 45 -14.66 -6.68 -0.26
N GLU A 46 -13.38 -6.34 -0.11
CA GLU A 46 -12.85 -5.58 1.02
C GLU A 46 -13.38 -4.15 1.01
N LYS A 47 -13.71 -3.63 2.20
CA LYS A 47 -14.07 -2.22 2.33
C LYS A 47 -12.91 -1.33 1.89
N PRO A 48 -13.13 -0.33 1.03
CA PRO A 48 -12.06 0.51 0.54
C PRO A 48 -11.54 1.48 1.59
N ILE A 49 -10.32 1.97 1.40
CA ILE A 49 -9.86 3.22 1.96
C ILE A 49 -10.38 4.33 1.05
N VAL A 50 -11.07 5.33 1.60
CA VAL A 50 -11.57 6.48 0.84
C VAL A 50 -10.67 7.67 1.14
N LEU A 51 -9.99 8.17 0.11
CA LEU A 51 -9.12 9.33 0.16
C LEU A 51 -9.81 10.53 -0.47
N TYR A 52 -10.13 11.55 0.32
CA TYR A 52 -10.59 12.85 -0.17
C TYR A 52 -9.46 13.88 -0.02
N GLY A 53 -9.11 14.54 -1.10
CA GLY A 53 -7.98 15.47 -1.09
C GLY A 53 -7.90 16.41 -2.28
N THR A 54 -6.73 16.95 -2.47
CA THR A 54 -6.41 18.02 -3.41
C THR A 54 -5.75 17.50 -4.70
N SER A 55 -5.11 18.40 -5.48
CA SER A 55 -4.24 18.02 -6.60
C SER A 55 -3.11 17.07 -6.17
N ILE A 56 -2.62 17.19 -4.94
CA ILE A 56 -1.57 16.31 -4.42
C ILE A 56 -2.12 14.89 -4.27
N ALA A 57 -3.30 14.73 -3.71
CA ALA A 57 -3.97 13.44 -3.62
C ALA A 57 -4.34 12.88 -5.02
N GLN A 58 -4.78 13.74 -5.96
CA GLN A 58 -5.03 13.36 -7.34
C GLN A 58 -3.76 12.86 -8.05
N GLY A 59 -2.58 13.35 -7.64
CA GLY A 59 -1.27 12.94 -8.14
C GLY A 59 -0.65 13.92 -9.13
N ALA A 60 -0.91 15.23 -8.97
CA ALA A 60 -0.23 16.27 -9.76
C ALA A 60 1.28 16.14 -9.63
N CYS A 61 1.99 16.29 -10.74
CA CYS A 61 3.44 16.13 -10.87
C CYS A 61 4.01 14.73 -10.63
N ALA A 62 3.17 13.71 -10.36
CA ALA A 62 3.62 12.34 -10.48
C ALA A 62 3.99 12.01 -11.93
N SER A 63 5.16 11.39 -12.17
CA SER A 63 5.65 11.09 -13.53
C SER A 63 4.71 10.16 -14.31
N ARG A 64 3.91 9.38 -13.63
CA ARG A 64 2.93 8.43 -14.17
C ARG A 64 1.87 8.10 -13.11
N PRO A 65 0.67 7.63 -13.50
CA PRO A 65 -0.44 7.38 -12.57
C PRO A 65 -0.08 6.47 -11.38
N ALA A 66 0.75 5.47 -11.62
CA ALA A 66 1.20 4.55 -10.57
C ALA A 66 2.09 5.20 -9.49
N MET A 67 2.54 6.44 -9.69
CA MET A 67 3.39 7.18 -8.75
C MET A 67 2.64 8.21 -7.91
N ALA A 68 1.34 8.41 -8.11
CA ALA A 68 0.52 9.15 -7.15
C ALA A 68 0.58 8.48 -5.77
N TRP A 69 0.71 9.25 -4.69
CA TRP A 69 0.94 8.70 -3.35
C TRP A 69 -0.20 7.77 -2.89
N GLY A 70 -1.46 8.08 -3.23
CA GLY A 70 -2.58 7.20 -2.95
C GLY A 70 -2.48 5.85 -3.67
N THR A 71 -1.96 5.85 -4.90
CA THR A 71 -1.74 4.60 -5.66
C THR A 71 -0.57 3.79 -5.11
N ILE A 72 0.48 4.46 -4.61
CA ILE A 72 1.59 3.79 -3.91
C ILE A 72 1.05 3.15 -2.63
N LEU A 73 0.29 3.89 -1.84
CA LEU A 73 -0.34 3.39 -0.61
C LEU A 73 -1.23 2.17 -0.88
N GLN A 74 -2.06 2.22 -1.92
CA GLN A 74 -2.91 1.10 -2.32
C GLN A 74 -2.09 -0.17 -2.58
N ARG A 75 -0.98 -0.05 -3.32
CA ARG A 75 -0.11 -1.21 -3.60
C ARG A 75 0.60 -1.74 -2.35
N SER A 76 1.06 -0.85 -1.48
CA SER A 76 1.75 -1.25 -0.25
C SER A 76 0.85 -1.97 0.73
N LEU A 77 -0.41 -1.56 0.82
CA LEU A 77 -1.38 -2.16 1.73
C LEU A 77 -2.14 -3.33 1.13
N ASP A 78 -2.18 -3.42 -0.20
CA ASP A 78 -3.01 -4.35 -0.99
C ASP A 78 -4.51 -4.26 -0.64
N TYR A 79 -4.99 -3.07 -0.26
CA TYR A 79 -6.40 -2.77 -0.05
C TYR A 79 -6.98 -1.92 -1.18
N PRO A 80 -8.28 -2.08 -1.51
CA PRO A 80 -8.95 -1.15 -2.40
C PRO A 80 -8.84 0.29 -1.89
N LEU A 81 -8.53 1.22 -2.77
CA LEU A 81 -8.48 2.64 -2.46
C LEU A 81 -9.27 3.42 -3.49
N ILE A 82 -10.22 4.22 -3.03
CA ILE A 82 -10.97 5.18 -3.84
C ILE A 82 -10.32 6.53 -3.66
N ASN A 83 -9.68 7.02 -4.73
CA ASN A 83 -9.02 8.33 -4.72
C ASN A 83 -9.98 9.41 -5.24
N LEU A 84 -10.40 10.29 -4.35
CA LEU A 84 -11.22 11.47 -4.61
C LEU A 84 -10.37 12.74 -4.44
N GLY A 85 -9.22 12.76 -5.11
CA GLY A 85 -8.40 13.96 -5.26
C GLY A 85 -9.02 14.92 -6.25
N PHE A 86 -9.40 16.13 -5.81
CA PHE A 86 -9.97 17.19 -6.64
C PHE A 86 -9.03 18.40 -6.68
N SER A 87 -8.28 18.52 -7.77
CA SER A 87 -7.31 19.60 -7.96
C SER A 87 -7.95 20.99 -7.75
N GLY A 88 -7.43 21.77 -6.81
CA GLY A 88 -7.95 23.08 -6.42
C GLY A 88 -9.29 23.07 -5.66
N ASN A 89 -9.95 21.92 -5.52
CA ASN A 89 -11.31 21.78 -4.97
C ASN A 89 -11.45 20.80 -3.80
N GLY A 90 -10.38 20.24 -3.34
CA GLY A 90 -10.35 19.45 -2.09
C GLY A 90 -10.47 20.38 -0.88
N LYS A 91 -11.68 20.90 -0.61
CA LYS A 91 -11.93 21.97 0.38
C LYS A 91 -12.90 21.59 1.48
N LEU A 92 -13.07 20.31 1.75
CA LEU A 92 -14.03 19.78 2.73
C LEU A 92 -15.48 20.23 2.45
N ALA A 93 -15.86 20.35 1.18
CA ALA A 93 -17.19 20.78 0.78
C ALA A 93 -18.26 19.79 1.27
N LYS A 94 -19.32 20.31 1.91
CA LYS A 94 -20.42 19.56 2.49
C LYS A 94 -21.06 18.58 1.49
N GLU A 95 -21.26 19.03 0.26
CA GLU A 95 -21.89 18.26 -0.80
C GLU A 95 -21.02 17.07 -1.22
N VAL A 96 -19.69 17.24 -1.29
CA VAL A 96 -18.75 16.16 -1.58
C VAL A 96 -18.71 15.16 -0.43
N LEU A 97 -18.68 15.65 0.81
CA LEU A 97 -18.72 14.80 2.01
C LEU A 97 -20.03 14.01 2.13
N GLN A 98 -21.15 14.53 1.60
CA GLN A 98 -22.40 13.80 1.53
C GLN A 98 -22.27 12.54 0.66
N PHE A 99 -21.65 12.65 -0.53
CA PHE A 99 -21.40 11.49 -1.39
C PHE A 99 -20.36 10.54 -0.78
N ILE A 100 -19.31 11.08 -0.15
CA ILE A 100 -18.33 10.26 0.58
C ILE A 100 -19.01 9.46 1.69
N GLY A 101 -19.97 10.06 2.39
CA GLY A 101 -20.77 9.41 3.43
C GLY A 101 -21.75 8.33 2.90
N GLU A 102 -21.84 8.07 1.61
CA GLU A 102 -22.55 6.92 1.03
C GLU A 102 -21.64 5.68 0.89
N MET A 103 -20.34 5.86 1.03
CA MET A 103 -19.36 4.79 0.87
C MET A 103 -19.03 4.17 2.24
N ASP A 104 -19.26 2.88 2.39
CA ASP A 104 -18.86 2.13 3.59
C ASP A 104 -17.35 1.83 3.53
N ALA A 105 -16.55 2.73 4.09
CA ALA A 105 -15.10 2.67 4.06
C ALA A 105 -14.51 1.91 5.26
N ARG A 106 -13.31 1.34 5.05
CA ARG A 106 -12.45 0.85 6.13
C ARG A 106 -11.77 1.99 6.88
N LEU A 107 -11.44 3.07 6.16
CA LEU A 107 -10.80 4.28 6.66
C LEU A 107 -11.13 5.44 5.73
N TYR A 108 -11.44 6.60 6.28
CA TYR A 108 -11.51 7.87 5.55
C TYR A 108 -10.24 8.67 5.77
N ILE A 109 -9.61 9.15 4.70
CA ILE A 109 -8.46 10.03 4.74
C ILE A 109 -8.86 11.39 4.17
N LEU A 110 -8.68 12.47 4.96
CA LEU A 110 -8.98 13.83 4.57
C LEU A 110 -7.67 14.62 4.41
N ASP A 111 -7.20 14.76 3.16
CA ASP A 111 -5.97 15.47 2.75
C ASP A 111 -6.33 16.77 2.01
N CYS A 112 -7.10 17.64 2.68
CA CYS A 112 -7.69 18.83 2.06
C CYS A 112 -6.97 20.15 2.44
N MET A 113 -6.10 20.15 3.42
CA MET A 113 -5.42 21.35 3.90
C MET A 113 -4.67 22.12 2.82
N PRO A 114 -4.05 21.48 1.79
CA PRO A 114 -3.36 22.21 0.72
C PRO A 114 -4.25 23.13 -0.14
N ASN A 115 -5.56 23.02 -0.09
CA ASN A 115 -6.47 23.95 -0.79
C ASN A 115 -7.14 24.99 0.14
N LEU A 116 -6.71 25.09 1.39
CA LEU A 116 -7.30 25.97 2.41
C LEU A 116 -6.36 27.06 2.99
N PRO A 117 -5.10 27.28 2.51
CA PRO A 117 -4.16 28.16 3.18
C PRO A 117 -4.61 29.64 3.21
N ASN A 118 -5.47 30.07 2.29
CA ASN A 118 -5.99 31.43 2.19
C ASN A 118 -7.32 31.64 2.94
N GLN A 119 -7.77 30.66 3.70
CA GLN A 119 -8.95 30.74 4.54
C GLN A 119 -8.61 31.25 5.93
N LYS A 120 -9.57 31.86 6.63
CA LYS A 120 -9.35 32.22 8.05
C LYS A 120 -9.24 30.96 8.91
N GLU A 121 -8.45 31.06 9.98
CA GLU A 121 -8.21 29.93 10.88
C GLU A 121 -9.52 29.37 11.45
N GLU A 122 -10.46 30.25 11.84
CA GLU A 122 -11.76 29.85 12.38
C GLU A 122 -12.59 29.06 11.36
N ASP A 123 -12.58 29.50 10.10
CA ASP A 123 -13.32 28.85 9.01
C ASP A 123 -12.75 27.44 8.71
N VAL A 124 -11.42 27.32 8.64
CA VAL A 124 -10.77 26.01 8.43
C VAL A 124 -11.04 25.07 9.59
N THR A 125 -10.96 25.57 10.83
CA THR A 125 -11.28 24.80 12.04
C THR A 125 -12.71 24.30 11.98
N ALA A 126 -13.68 25.17 11.68
CA ALA A 126 -15.09 24.83 11.57
C ALA A 126 -15.36 23.80 10.45
N LEU A 127 -14.74 23.96 9.26
CA LEU A 127 -14.86 23.04 8.14
C LEU A 127 -14.35 21.64 8.50
N ALA A 128 -13.19 21.54 9.14
CA ALA A 128 -12.62 20.26 9.52
C ALA A 128 -13.50 19.53 10.57
N ILE A 129 -14.01 20.26 11.57
CA ILE A 129 -14.94 19.69 12.56
C ILE A 129 -16.23 19.23 11.89
N ALA A 130 -16.82 20.07 11.02
CA ALA A 130 -18.05 19.73 10.32
C ALA A 130 -17.88 18.50 9.44
N ALA A 131 -16.75 18.37 8.74
CA ALA A 131 -16.44 17.21 7.92
C ALA A 131 -16.41 15.90 8.72
N VAL A 132 -15.73 15.92 9.86
CA VAL A 132 -15.69 14.75 10.76
C VAL A 132 -17.07 14.42 11.31
N LYS A 133 -17.82 15.40 11.79
CA LYS A 133 -19.19 15.21 12.33
C LYS A 133 -20.12 14.63 11.26
N GLN A 134 -20.07 15.16 10.03
CA GLN A 134 -20.90 14.68 8.93
C GLN A 134 -20.61 13.21 8.57
N LEU A 135 -19.35 12.79 8.54
CA LEU A 135 -18.99 11.38 8.34
C LEU A 135 -19.45 10.51 9.52
N ARG A 136 -19.35 11.01 10.74
CA ARG A 136 -19.78 10.31 11.96
C ARG A 136 -21.28 10.10 12.06
N GLU A 137 -22.10 10.88 11.35
CA GLU A 137 -23.55 10.65 11.29
C GLU A 137 -23.92 9.27 10.75
N LYS A 138 -23.06 8.70 9.88
CA LYS A 138 -23.34 7.44 9.18
C LYS A 138 -22.32 6.33 9.48
N HIS A 139 -21.10 6.67 9.88
CA HIS A 139 -19.98 5.72 9.94
C HIS A 139 -19.18 5.80 11.23
N SER A 140 -18.82 4.63 11.73
CA SER A 140 -17.86 4.46 12.84
C SER A 140 -16.41 4.21 12.37
N ALA A 141 -16.17 4.06 11.07
CA ALA A 141 -14.84 3.81 10.54
C ALA A 141 -13.84 4.91 10.94
N PRO A 142 -12.55 4.60 11.14
CA PRO A 142 -11.54 5.60 11.46
C PRO A 142 -11.48 6.74 10.43
N ILE A 143 -11.14 7.95 10.90
CA ILE A 143 -10.92 9.13 10.06
C ILE A 143 -9.51 9.65 10.32
N LEU A 144 -8.70 9.81 9.29
CA LEU A 144 -7.36 10.38 9.35
C LEU A 144 -7.38 11.79 8.74
N LEU A 145 -7.04 12.80 9.55
CA LEU A 145 -6.80 14.16 9.10
C LEU A 145 -5.31 14.33 8.78
N ILE A 146 -4.99 14.91 7.63
CA ILE A 146 -3.60 15.16 7.21
C ILE A 146 -3.35 16.66 7.12
N GLU A 147 -2.26 17.13 7.70
CA GLU A 147 -1.79 18.52 7.58
C GLU A 147 -1.30 18.84 6.16
N HIS A 148 -1.22 20.11 5.86
CA HIS A 148 -0.51 20.61 4.69
C HIS A 148 0.98 20.25 4.79
N GLY A 149 1.51 19.49 3.82
CA GLY A 149 2.90 19.00 3.84
C GLY A 149 3.98 20.07 3.71
N GLY A 150 3.61 21.27 3.33
CA GLY A 150 4.50 22.41 3.14
C GLY A 150 4.63 22.86 1.68
N TYR A 151 5.47 23.86 1.46
CA TYR A 151 5.99 24.26 0.16
C TYR A 151 7.51 24.20 0.20
N SER A 152 8.17 23.88 -0.93
CA SER A 152 9.62 23.74 -0.96
C SER A 152 10.36 25.06 -0.61
N ASN A 153 9.75 26.20 -0.90
CA ASN A 153 10.29 27.53 -0.68
C ASN A 153 9.79 28.23 0.61
N MET A 154 9.00 27.53 1.44
CA MET A 154 8.34 28.15 2.60
C MET A 154 9.29 28.84 3.58
N TYR A 155 10.50 28.32 3.73
CA TYR A 155 11.50 28.92 4.64
C TYR A 155 12.18 30.16 4.08
N MET A 156 12.01 30.45 2.80
CA MET A 156 12.50 31.65 2.13
C MET A 156 11.40 32.65 1.82
N ASP A 157 10.13 32.28 2.05
CA ASP A 157 8.96 33.10 1.78
C ASP A 157 8.07 33.14 3.03
N SER A 158 8.14 34.27 3.74
CA SER A 158 7.38 34.46 4.99
C SER A 158 5.86 34.39 4.81
N ILE A 159 5.34 34.76 3.63
CA ILE A 159 3.91 34.67 3.34
C ILE A 159 3.52 33.19 3.27
N LYS A 160 4.26 32.39 2.51
CA LYS A 160 4.02 30.97 2.38
C LYS A 160 4.22 30.23 3.70
N TYR A 161 5.21 30.60 4.47
CA TYR A 161 5.41 30.06 5.83
C TYR A 161 4.19 30.31 6.73
N ASN A 162 3.68 31.55 6.73
CA ASN A 162 2.54 31.92 7.54
C ASN A 162 1.24 31.23 7.09
N GLU A 163 0.99 31.14 5.78
CA GLU A 163 -0.17 30.43 5.21
C GLU A 163 -0.21 28.97 5.67
N ILE A 164 0.93 28.25 5.56
CA ILE A 164 1.02 26.86 5.96
C ILE A 164 0.88 26.70 7.47
N THR A 165 1.57 27.53 8.23
CA THR A 165 1.53 27.49 9.70
C THR A 165 0.11 27.75 10.20
N GLN A 166 -0.60 28.70 9.59
CA GLN A 166 -1.98 29.03 9.96
C GLN A 166 -2.94 27.88 9.66
N VAL A 167 -2.90 27.32 8.45
CA VAL A 167 -3.82 26.23 8.07
C VAL A 167 -3.57 24.95 8.89
N ASN A 168 -2.31 24.64 9.19
CA ASN A 168 -1.97 23.49 10.03
C ASN A 168 -2.38 23.70 11.49
N ARG A 169 -2.20 24.92 12.03
CA ARG A 169 -2.71 25.28 13.36
C ARG A 169 -4.24 25.15 13.43
N ALA A 170 -4.96 25.63 12.42
CA ALA A 170 -6.40 25.47 12.32
C ALA A 170 -6.85 23.99 12.31
N SER A 171 -6.16 23.17 11.52
CA SER A 171 -6.41 21.73 11.45
C SER A 171 -6.14 21.01 12.78
N ARG A 172 -5.04 21.37 13.46
CA ARG A 172 -4.69 20.83 14.78
C ARG A 172 -5.71 21.22 15.85
N LYS A 173 -6.11 22.49 15.86
CA LYS A 173 -7.16 22.97 16.75
C LYS A 173 -8.50 22.25 16.54
N ALA A 174 -8.85 21.99 15.28
CA ALA A 174 -10.03 21.20 14.97
C ALA A 174 -9.92 19.78 15.53
N TYR A 175 -8.77 19.13 15.35
CA TYR A 175 -8.53 17.80 15.91
C TYR A 175 -8.62 17.78 17.45
N GLU A 176 -7.99 18.73 18.13
CA GLU A 176 -8.03 18.85 19.58
C GLU A 176 -9.47 19.07 20.10
N GLN A 177 -10.26 19.90 19.42
CA GLN A 177 -11.67 20.10 19.76
C GLN A 177 -12.48 18.82 19.54
N ILE A 178 -12.29 18.10 18.43
CA ILE A 178 -12.94 16.81 18.15
C ILE A 178 -12.64 15.81 19.28
N GLN A 179 -11.38 15.74 19.73
CA GLN A 179 -10.99 14.88 20.85
C GLN A 179 -11.67 15.31 22.16
N SER A 180 -11.73 16.61 22.44
CA SER A 180 -12.37 17.16 23.66
C SER A 180 -13.89 16.93 23.69
N GLU A 181 -14.53 16.86 22.53
CA GLU A 181 -15.96 16.52 22.37
C GLU A 181 -16.21 15.00 22.51
N GLY A 182 -15.17 14.18 22.68
CA GLY A 182 -15.27 12.72 22.85
C GLY A 182 -15.57 11.95 21.55
N ILE A 183 -15.37 12.57 20.38
CA ILE A 183 -15.53 11.90 19.09
C ILE A 183 -14.34 10.95 18.89
N LYS A 184 -14.61 9.65 18.88
CA LYS A 184 -13.60 8.59 18.83
C LYS A 184 -13.13 8.26 17.40
N ASP A 185 -12.00 7.54 17.33
CA ASP A 185 -11.43 7.00 16.11
C ASP A 185 -11.14 8.07 15.03
N VAL A 186 -10.72 9.26 15.50
CA VAL A 186 -10.19 10.33 14.67
C VAL A 186 -8.70 10.45 14.96
N TYR A 187 -7.91 10.43 13.92
CA TYR A 187 -6.45 10.39 13.96
C TYR A 187 -5.87 11.59 13.20
N TYR A 188 -4.63 11.88 13.47
CA TYR A 188 -3.95 13.05 12.92
C TYR A 188 -2.56 12.69 12.41
N LEU A 189 -2.18 13.25 11.27
CA LEU A 189 -0.84 13.14 10.70
C LEU A 189 -0.29 14.53 10.46
N SER A 190 0.74 14.88 11.19
CA SER A 190 1.35 16.20 11.13
C SER A 190 2.26 16.38 9.92
N ARG A 191 2.58 17.63 9.59
CA ARG A 191 3.57 17.96 8.57
C ARG A 191 4.96 17.41 8.92
N GLU A 192 5.31 17.43 10.18
CA GLU A 192 6.56 16.88 10.69
C GLU A 192 6.65 15.36 10.45
N ASP A 193 5.53 14.64 10.63
CA ASP A 193 5.46 13.19 10.36
C ASP A 193 5.45 12.87 8.86
N LEU A 194 4.85 13.74 8.03
CA LEU A 194 4.93 13.63 6.57
C LEU A 194 6.36 13.75 6.08
N ASN A 195 7.13 14.66 6.65
CA ASN A 195 8.56 14.86 6.44
C ASN A 195 8.98 14.82 4.96
N ILE A 196 8.27 15.59 4.10
CA ILE A 196 8.63 15.67 2.67
C ILE A 196 9.88 16.53 2.54
N PRO A 197 10.99 15.97 2.07
CA PRO A 197 12.26 16.71 1.98
C PRO A 197 12.22 17.78 0.89
N SER A 198 13.09 18.77 0.95
CA SER A 198 13.17 19.89 -0.01
C SER A 198 13.31 19.43 -1.46
N GLY A 199 14.05 18.33 -1.72
CA GLY A 199 14.16 17.72 -3.06
C GLY A 199 12.94 16.91 -3.51
N GLY A 200 11.90 16.82 -2.68
CA GLY A 200 10.68 16.07 -2.96
C GLY A 200 9.62 16.85 -3.76
N TRP A 201 9.92 18.03 -4.30
CA TRP A 201 8.97 18.94 -4.95
C TRP A 201 9.32 19.23 -6.40
N VAL A 202 8.33 19.56 -7.23
CA VAL A 202 8.51 19.92 -8.65
C VAL A 202 8.33 21.43 -8.86
N ASP A 203 7.18 21.99 -8.46
CA ASP A 203 6.73 23.34 -8.74
C ASP A 203 6.45 24.15 -7.46
N TYR A 204 7.23 23.97 -6.44
CA TYR A 204 7.07 24.46 -5.07
C TYR A 204 5.94 23.82 -4.26
N VAL A 205 4.84 23.40 -4.90
CA VAL A 205 3.60 22.94 -4.27
C VAL A 205 3.41 21.45 -4.38
N HIS A 206 3.67 20.87 -5.56
CA HIS A 206 3.36 19.49 -5.85
C HIS A 206 4.59 18.60 -5.68
N PRO A 207 4.43 17.46 -5.01
CA PRO A 207 5.51 16.50 -4.83
C PRO A 207 5.94 15.85 -6.14
N SER A 208 7.25 15.64 -6.29
CA SER A 208 7.83 14.75 -7.29
C SER A 208 7.56 13.28 -6.94
N ASP A 209 7.95 12.32 -7.80
CA ASP A 209 7.87 10.90 -7.48
C ASP A 209 8.51 10.56 -6.12
N PHE A 210 9.63 11.21 -5.80
CA PHE A 210 10.29 11.06 -4.50
C PHE A 210 9.43 11.60 -3.35
N GLY A 211 8.85 12.79 -3.51
CA GLY A 211 7.94 13.36 -2.51
C GLY A 211 6.67 12.53 -2.35
N MET A 212 6.11 12.02 -3.46
CA MET A 212 4.95 11.11 -3.44
C MET A 212 5.26 9.81 -2.67
N GLN A 213 6.45 9.24 -2.84
CA GLN A 213 6.88 8.06 -2.08
C GLN A 213 7.03 8.36 -0.59
N GLN A 214 7.60 9.52 -0.22
CA GLN A 214 7.74 9.93 1.18
C GLN A 214 6.38 10.14 1.84
N GLN A 215 5.46 10.84 1.17
CA GLN A 215 4.10 11.01 1.67
C GLN A 215 3.38 9.66 1.82
N ALA A 216 3.45 8.80 0.81
CA ALA A 216 2.86 7.48 0.88
C ALA A 216 3.41 6.66 2.06
N ALA A 217 4.73 6.67 2.27
CA ALA A 217 5.36 5.95 3.37
C ALA A 217 4.94 6.48 4.76
N ALA A 218 4.80 7.80 4.90
CA ALA A 218 4.32 8.41 6.15
C ALA A 218 2.86 8.03 6.43
N VAL A 219 1.99 8.15 5.42
CA VAL A 219 0.58 7.78 5.53
C VAL A 219 0.43 6.28 5.77
N GLU A 220 1.23 5.43 5.11
CA GLU A 220 1.21 3.98 5.30
C GLU A 220 1.50 3.60 6.77
N ARG A 221 2.54 4.18 7.38
CA ARG A 221 2.85 3.95 8.79
C ARG A 221 1.65 4.27 9.68
N LYS A 222 1.01 5.43 9.47
CA LYS A 222 -0.16 5.86 10.25
C LYS A 222 -1.38 4.96 9.98
N VAL A 223 -1.64 4.57 8.76
CA VAL A 223 -2.74 3.65 8.41
C VAL A 223 -2.55 2.27 9.03
N ARG A 224 -1.32 1.75 9.02
CA ARG A 224 -1.02 0.48 9.68
C ARG A 224 -1.23 0.54 11.20
N GLU A 225 -0.86 1.66 11.84
CA GLU A 225 -1.14 1.91 13.24
C GLU A 225 -2.64 1.91 13.52
N ILE A 226 -3.43 2.68 12.75
CA ILE A 226 -4.89 2.82 12.90
C ILE A 226 -5.61 1.49 12.69
N LEU A 227 -5.23 0.74 11.68
CA LEU A 227 -5.89 -0.52 11.29
C LEU A 227 -5.26 -1.76 11.93
N HIS A 228 -4.27 -1.58 12.81
CA HIS A 228 -3.53 -2.66 13.46
C HIS A 228 -2.91 -3.66 12.47
N ILE A 229 -2.44 -3.16 11.31
CA ILE A 229 -1.77 -3.95 10.30
C ILE A 229 -0.29 -4.06 10.69
N PRO A 230 0.29 -5.25 10.78
CA PRO A 230 1.71 -5.39 11.13
C PRO A 230 2.62 -4.57 10.22
N LEU A 231 3.63 -3.93 10.81
CA LEU A 231 4.71 -3.30 10.06
C LEU A 231 5.53 -4.41 9.39
N GLY A 232 5.56 -4.39 8.08
CA GLY A 232 6.36 -5.28 7.25
C GLY A 232 6.35 -4.77 5.81
N SER A 233 7.43 -5.01 5.09
CA SER A 233 7.42 -4.82 3.64
C SER A 233 6.64 -5.99 3.03
N LEU A 234 5.65 -5.72 2.18
CA LEU A 234 4.94 -6.76 1.41
C LEU A 234 5.93 -7.64 0.64
N THR A 235 7.06 -7.08 0.21
CA THR A 235 8.14 -7.80 -0.46
C THR A 235 8.84 -8.82 0.42
N THR A 236 8.79 -8.66 1.76
CA THR A 236 9.39 -9.59 2.73
C THR A 236 8.38 -10.51 3.41
N THR A 237 7.09 -10.22 3.28
CA THR A 237 6.00 -10.98 3.92
C THR A 237 5.18 -11.81 2.96
N ILE A 238 5.28 -11.55 1.65
CA ILE A 238 4.61 -12.34 0.61
C ILE A 238 5.64 -13.26 -0.03
N PRO A 239 5.53 -14.58 0.19
CA PRO A 239 6.38 -15.54 -0.50
C PRO A 239 6.22 -15.43 -2.01
N VAL A 240 7.32 -15.40 -2.73
CA VAL A 240 7.32 -15.36 -4.19
C VAL A 240 7.99 -16.59 -4.77
N THR A 241 7.51 -17.07 -5.91
CA THR A 241 8.12 -18.20 -6.60
C THR A 241 9.51 -17.81 -7.12
N GLN A 242 10.48 -18.70 -6.92
CA GLN A 242 11.82 -18.56 -7.48
C GLN A 242 11.79 -18.87 -8.99
N ARG A 243 12.48 -18.07 -9.82
CA ARG A 243 12.44 -18.15 -11.28
C ARG A 243 13.81 -18.15 -11.97
N ARG A 244 14.89 -18.30 -11.20
CA ARG A 244 16.25 -18.10 -11.76
C ARG A 244 16.79 -19.29 -12.52
N GLU A 245 16.46 -20.51 -12.09
CA GLU A 245 17.00 -21.74 -12.67
C GLU A 245 15.88 -22.73 -13.04
N PRO A 246 15.00 -22.35 -14.00
CA PRO A 246 13.80 -23.13 -14.31
C PRO A 246 14.07 -24.51 -14.88
N HIS A 247 15.24 -24.74 -15.48
CA HIS A 247 15.65 -26.04 -16.03
C HIS A 247 16.30 -26.95 -14.97
N MET A 248 16.71 -26.39 -13.84
CA MET A 248 17.32 -27.18 -12.74
C MET A 248 16.34 -27.52 -11.64
N TYR A 249 15.33 -26.68 -11.41
CA TYR A 249 14.36 -26.85 -10.35
C TYR A 249 12.93 -26.62 -10.82
N GLU A 250 12.05 -27.51 -10.48
CA GLU A 250 10.59 -27.33 -10.54
C GLU A 250 10.11 -26.86 -9.15
N TRP A 251 10.26 -25.57 -8.85
CA TRP A 251 9.91 -25.00 -7.55
C TRP A 251 8.44 -25.33 -7.17
N LEU A 252 7.50 -25.15 -8.11
CA LEU A 252 6.08 -25.40 -7.87
C LEU A 252 5.76 -26.86 -7.59
N SER A 253 6.39 -27.81 -8.30
CA SER A 253 6.15 -29.24 -8.06
C SER A 253 6.68 -29.64 -6.70
N ARG A 254 7.83 -29.15 -6.29
CA ARG A 254 8.40 -29.38 -4.98
C ARG A 254 7.55 -28.72 -3.88
N HIS A 255 7.11 -27.50 -4.09
CA HIS A 255 6.22 -26.81 -3.15
C HIS A 255 4.89 -27.55 -2.94
N ARG A 256 4.26 -28.03 -4.02
CA ARG A 256 3.04 -28.86 -3.93
C ARG A 256 3.27 -30.15 -3.15
N ALA A 257 4.40 -30.81 -3.37
CA ALA A 257 4.75 -32.01 -2.62
C ALA A 257 4.96 -31.70 -1.13
N PHE A 258 5.54 -30.55 -0.78
CA PHE A 258 5.61 -30.10 0.62
C PHE A 258 4.22 -29.92 1.23
N LEU A 259 3.34 -29.23 0.55
CA LEU A 259 1.98 -29.02 1.04
C LEU A 259 1.21 -30.32 1.25
N GLU A 260 1.38 -31.27 0.36
CA GLU A 260 0.79 -32.60 0.49
C GLU A 260 1.35 -33.36 1.69
N GLN A 261 2.67 -33.36 1.86
CA GLN A 261 3.32 -34.03 2.99
C GLN A 261 2.92 -33.38 4.32
N VAL A 262 2.92 -32.05 4.41
CA VAL A 262 2.54 -31.35 5.65
C VAL A 262 1.08 -31.63 6.03
N ARG A 263 0.20 -31.74 5.04
CA ARG A 263 -1.22 -32.08 5.27
C ARG A 263 -1.41 -33.50 5.78
N ASN A 264 -0.71 -34.45 5.16
CA ASN A 264 -0.85 -35.87 5.47
C ASN A 264 -0.06 -36.28 6.72
N HIS A 265 1.09 -35.65 6.95
CA HIS A 265 2.01 -35.94 8.05
C HIS A 265 2.55 -34.63 8.61
N PRO A 266 1.82 -33.94 9.49
CA PRO A 266 2.26 -32.67 10.07
C PRO A 266 3.60 -32.84 10.80
N PRO A 267 4.65 -32.10 10.41
CA PRO A 267 5.95 -32.21 11.05
C PRO A 267 5.97 -31.54 12.43
N LYS A 268 6.85 -32.01 13.32
CA LYS A 268 7.12 -31.32 14.60
C LYS A 268 7.98 -30.09 14.43
N ALA A 269 8.83 -30.09 13.40
CA ALA A 269 9.72 -28.99 13.05
C ALA A 269 10.01 -28.99 11.55
N VAL A 270 10.35 -27.83 11.00
CA VAL A 270 10.74 -27.69 9.60
C VAL A 270 12.13 -27.07 9.49
N ILE A 271 12.85 -27.41 8.42
CA ILE A 271 14.07 -26.71 8.01
C ILE A 271 13.78 -25.98 6.72
N LEU A 272 13.98 -24.66 6.72
CA LEU A 272 13.87 -23.78 5.57
C LEU A 272 15.26 -23.48 5.02
N GLY A 273 15.38 -23.29 3.72
CA GLY A 273 16.66 -22.88 3.13
C GLY A 273 16.79 -23.16 1.64
N ASN A 274 17.96 -22.88 1.13
CA ASN A 274 18.33 -23.00 -0.28
C ASN A 274 18.80 -24.43 -0.65
N SER A 275 19.66 -24.54 -1.69
CA SER A 275 20.18 -25.82 -2.20
C SER A 275 20.96 -26.61 -1.15
N ILE A 276 21.61 -25.97 -0.19
CA ILE A 276 22.35 -26.65 0.88
C ILE A 276 21.36 -27.47 1.73
N THR A 277 20.27 -26.85 2.14
CA THR A 277 19.17 -27.52 2.86
C THR A 277 18.48 -28.56 1.99
N HIS A 278 18.15 -28.20 0.73
CA HIS A 278 17.48 -29.10 -0.23
C HIS A 278 18.24 -30.42 -0.39
N TYR A 279 19.55 -30.35 -0.58
CA TYR A 279 20.37 -31.55 -0.84
C TYR A 279 20.79 -32.31 0.41
N TRP A 280 20.41 -31.87 1.58
CA TRP A 280 20.83 -32.51 2.81
C TRP A 280 20.13 -33.85 3.06
N GLY A 281 18.84 -33.92 2.85
CA GLY A 281 18.06 -35.15 2.99
C GLY A 281 16.57 -34.89 3.13
N GLY A 282 15.78 -35.93 3.28
CA GLY A 282 14.33 -35.86 3.47
C GLY A 282 13.51 -35.79 2.16
N GLU A 283 12.20 -35.92 2.33
CA GLU A 283 11.23 -35.89 1.24
C GLU A 283 10.77 -34.44 0.92
N PRO A 284 10.41 -34.11 -0.33
CA PRO A 284 10.55 -34.94 -1.54
C PRO A 284 12.02 -35.18 -1.87
N GLU A 285 12.34 -36.42 -2.17
CA GLU A 285 13.72 -36.82 -2.42
C GLU A 285 14.35 -36.11 -3.62
N HIS A 286 15.63 -35.78 -3.49
CA HIS A 286 16.48 -35.30 -4.59
C HIS A 286 17.61 -36.28 -4.85
N ARG A 287 18.16 -36.29 -6.08
CA ARG A 287 19.31 -37.15 -6.44
C ARG A 287 20.55 -36.93 -5.53
N ASN A 288 20.76 -35.69 -5.09
CA ASN A 288 21.82 -35.33 -4.14
C ASN A 288 21.27 -35.49 -2.72
N LYS A 289 21.95 -36.24 -1.87
CA LYS A 289 21.59 -36.54 -0.49
C LYS A 289 22.82 -36.47 0.41
N ASN A 290 23.41 -35.26 0.48
CA ASN A 290 24.72 -35.05 1.11
C ASN A 290 24.72 -35.30 2.63
N GLY A 291 23.59 -35.19 3.29
CA GLY A 291 23.45 -35.44 4.74
C GLY A 291 22.51 -36.62 5.05
N ARG A 292 22.33 -37.58 4.12
CA ARG A 292 21.37 -38.69 4.26
C ARG A 292 21.48 -39.40 5.60
N GLU A 293 22.68 -39.75 6.02
CA GLU A 293 22.87 -40.49 7.27
C GLU A 293 22.41 -39.68 8.49
N ALA A 294 22.78 -38.42 8.58
CA ALA A 294 22.33 -37.53 9.65
C ALA A 294 20.83 -37.30 9.59
N TRP A 295 20.26 -37.20 8.38
CA TRP A 295 18.82 -37.05 8.19
C TRP A 295 18.06 -38.26 8.76
N GLU A 296 18.43 -39.47 8.35
CA GLU A 296 17.74 -40.71 8.74
C GLU A 296 17.93 -41.03 10.24
N LYS A 297 19.11 -40.75 10.80
CA LYS A 297 19.41 -41.08 12.20
C LYS A 297 18.90 -40.03 13.20
N VAL A 298 18.83 -38.78 12.82
CA VAL A 298 18.56 -37.68 13.75
C VAL A 298 17.31 -36.92 13.40
N MET A 299 17.21 -36.38 12.17
CA MET A 299 16.17 -35.41 11.80
C MET A 299 14.81 -36.06 11.60
N ARG A 300 14.78 -37.17 10.87
CA ARG A 300 13.51 -37.89 10.60
C ARG A 300 12.90 -38.43 11.91
N PRO A 301 13.63 -39.11 12.82
CA PRO A 301 13.07 -39.55 14.10
C PRO A 301 12.62 -38.41 15.02
N ALA A 302 13.24 -37.24 14.91
CA ALA A 302 12.84 -36.05 15.65
C ALA A 302 11.60 -35.33 15.04
N GLY A 303 11.10 -35.82 13.90
CA GLY A 303 9.89 -35.27 13.25
C GLY A 303 10.14 -34.01 12.41
N PHE A 304 11.35 -33.84 11.88
CA PHE A 304 11.67 -32.75 10.96
C PHE A 304 11.21 -33.03 9.54
N GLN A 305 10.82 -31.97 8.86
CA GLN A 305 10.60 -31.94 7.41
C GLN A 305 11.52 -30.92 6.74
N ASN A 306 12.07 -31.31 5.58
CA ASN A 306 12.96 -30.45 4.80
C ASN A 306 12.14 -29.68 3.73
N LEU A 307 11.97 -28.38 3.96
CA LEU A 307 11.31 -27.48 3.01
C LEU A 307 12.32 -26.67 2.17
N GLY A 308 13.61 -27.03 2.21
CA GLY A 308 14.64 -26.37 1.40
C GLY A 308 14.39 -26.51 -0.10
N CYS A 309 14.60 -25.44 -0.84
CA CYS A 309 14.51 -25.39 -2.29
C CYS A 309 15.78 -24.78 -2.88
N GLY A 310 16.28 -25.33 -3.98
CA GLY A 310 17.45 -24.78 -4.63
C GLY A 310 17.25 -23.35 -5.06
N TRP A 311 18.24 -22.50 -4.84
CA TRP A 311 18.24 -21.08 -5.20
C TRP A 311 17.24 -20.19 -4.45
N ASP A 312 16.54 -20.72 -3.47
CA ASP A 312 15.67 -19.89 -2.64
C ASP A 312 16.48 -18.80 -1.91
N ARG A 313 15.87 -17.65 -1.83
CA ARG A 313 16.22 -16.50 -1.01
C ARG A 313 15.19 -16.34 0.09
N ILE A 314 15.39 -15.39 0.97
CA ILE A 314 14.49 -15.15 2.09
C ILE A 314 13.07 -14.79 1.64
N GLU A 315 12.94 -14.14 0.48
CA GLU A 315 11.64 -13.82 -0.12
C GLU A 315 10.91 -15.02 -0.73
N ASN A 316 11.56 -16.17 -0.85
CA ASN A 316 10.97 -17.40 -1.40
C ASN A 316 10.55 -18.40 -0.29
N VAL A 317 10.87 -18.08 0.96
CA VAL A 317 10.71 -19.02 2.12
C VAL A 317 9.58 -18.56 3.09
#